data_773a5b998d8328d7b806149514a5854c
#
_entry.id   773a5b998d8328d7b806149514a5854c
#
_cell.length_a   1.000
_cell.length_b   1.000
_cell.length_c   1.000
_cell.angle_alpha   90.00
_cell.angle_beta   90.00
_cell.angle_gamma   90.00
#
_symmetry.space_group_name_H-M   'P 1'
#
loop_
_entity.id
_entity.type
_entity.pdbx_description
1 polymer ?
#
loop_
_entity_poly.entity_id
_entity_poly.type
_entity_poly.pdbx_seq_one_letter_code
_entity_poly.pdbx_strand_id
1 'polypeptide(L)'
;MRLEGGNHTDTKWIFGAVPLARDEIHDKVIEMMDKEPRGKVLDVPTGTGILADRLRKKGFDVSCCDINSSYFSISDLALEIGDLNHSLPYSSTSFNFIICIEGIEHLENPFNAVREFSRLLKPGGKAVLSLPNYLNIERRLRFLITGLFSKIPSPKKWGSDRFEHLWMLHLNALTYPILKLFMEHCGLKIIYIGKDKVKKRMKWLLPIVWGIRCYCLFWSKEKKEDYHLADTLSPRLMMGGNTLILVAEKEGPKDDRR
;
A
#
# COMPACT_ATOMS: atom_id res chain seq x y z
N MET A 1 24.32 -22.18 13.76
CA MET A 1 24.37 -20.96 14.60
C MET A 1 22.96 -20.38 14.60
N ARG A 2 22.24 -20.47 15.73
CA ARG A 2 20.82 -20.05 15.82
C ARG A 2 20.74 -18.55 15.62
N LEU A 3 19.93 -18.13 14.66
CA LEU A 3 19.50 -16.74 14.52
C LEU A 3 18.50 -16.43 15.65
N GLU A 4 18.99 -15.90 16.75
CA GLU A 4 18.15 -15.26 17.76
C GLU A 4 17.77 -13.89 17.22
N GLY A 5 16.60 -13.79 16.67
CA GLY A 5 16.07 -12.50 16.21
C GLY A 5 14.90 -12.65 15.27
N GLY A 6 13.72 -12.87 15.78
CA GLY A 6 12.49 -12.77 15.02
C GLY A 6 11.68 -14.04 14.92
N ASN A 7 11.18 -14.52 16.01
CA ASN A 7 10.27 -15.66 16.12
C ASN A 7 8.90 -15.47 15.43
N HIS A 8 8.80 -14.67 14.38
CA HIS A 8 7.54 -14.57 13.62
C HIS A 8 7.37 -15.63 12.54
N THR A 9 8.48 -16.18 12.01
CA THR A 9 8.40 -17.20 10.96
C THR A 9 8.11 -18.60 11.52
N ASP A 10 8.73 -18.96 12.63
CA ASP A 10 8.58 -20.31 13.17
C ASP A 10 7.19 -20.56 13.80
N THR A 11 6.54 -19.54 14.34
CA THR A 11 5.20 -19.65 14.89
C THR A 11 4.10 -19.79 13.82
N LYS A 12 4.33 -19.29 12.63
CA LYS A 12 3.35 -19.35 11.53
C LYS A 12 3.05 -20.77 11.07
N TRP A 13 4.08 -21.58 10.99
CA TRP A 13 3.96 -22.98 10.54
C TRP A 13 3.33 -23.92 11.57
N ILE A 14 3.42 -23.54 12.84
CA ILE A 14 2.91 -24.37 13.96
C ILE A 14 1.42 -24.08 14.24
N PHE A 15 0.95 -22.84 14.03
CA PHE A 15 -0.39 -22.38 14.42
C PHE A 15 -1.32 -22.00 13.25
N GLY A 16 -0.95 -22.31 12.02
CA GLY A 16 -1.73 -21.95 10.83
C GLY A 16 -1.35 -20.59 10.23
N ALA A 17 -2.11 -20.16 9.23
CA ALA A 17 -1.82 -18.95 8.49
C ALA A 17 -2.00 -17.68 9.33
N VAL A 18 -0.97 -16.85 9.36
CA VAL A 18 -0.99 -15.53 10.03
C VAL A 18 -0.77 -14.46 8.95
N PRO A 19 -1.54 -13.36 8.95
CA PRO A 19 -1.37 -12.30 7.94
C PRO A 19 0.02 -11.66 8.06
N LEU A 20 0.65 -11.37 6.92
CA LEU A 20 1.90 -10.60 6.84
C LEU A 20 1.64 -9.11 7.11
N ALA A 21 0.52 -8.59 6.60
CA ALA A 21 0.01 -7.28 6.96
C ALA A 21 -0.74 -7.34 8.30
N ARG A 22 -0.90 -6.17 8.94
CA ARG A 22 -1.62 -6.09 10.23
C ARG A 22 -3.11 -6.37 10.06
N ASP A 23 -3.70 -7.13 10.98
CA ASP A 23 -5.12 -7.49 10.97
C ASP A 23 -6.04 -6.27 10.84
N GLU A 24 -5.71 -5.15 11.52
CA GLU A 24 -6.50 -3.92 11.46
C GLU A 24 -6.61 -3.34 10.03
N ILE A 25 -5.62 -3.61 9.16
CA ILE A 25 -5.67 -3.18 7.75
C ILE A 25 -6.59 -4.12 6.98
N HIS A 26 -6.44 -5.44 7.18
CA HIS A 26 -7.34 -6.43 6.58
C HIS A 26 -8.79 -6.16 6.94
N ASP A 27 -9.09 -5.89 8.22
CA ASP A 27 -10.45 -5.60 8.69
C ASP A 27 -11.05 -4.38 7.97
N LYS A 28 -10.27 -3.32 7.81
CA LYS A 28 -10.72 -2.13 7.07
C LYS A 28 -10.96 -2.41 5.60
N VAL A 29 -10.10 -3.18 4.97
CA VAL A 29 -10.30 -3.58 3.57
C VAL A 29 -11.57 -4.40 3.43
N ILE A 30 -11.81 -5.37 4.31
CA ILE A 30 -13.05 -6.16 4.32
C ILE A 30 -14.27 -5.27 4.53
N GLU A 31 -14.23 -4.33 5.50
CA GLU A 31 -15.34 -3.39 5.74
C GLU A 31 -15.65 -2.53 4.50
N MET A 32 -14.61 -2.12 3.76
CA MET A 32 -14.78 -1.36 2.52
C MET A 32 -15.37 -2.23 1.42
N MET A 33 -14.84 -3.44 1.24
CA MET A 33 -15.28 -4.38 0.21
C MET A 33 -16.70 -4.90 0.47
N ASP A 34 -17.14 -5.00 1.72
CA ASP A 34 -18.52 -5.40 2.04
C ASP A 34 -19.59 -4.46 1.47
N LYS A 35 -19.23 -3.20 1.19
CA LYS A 35 -20.11 -2.17 0.61
C LYS A 35 -20.11 -2.20 -0.92
N GLU A 36 -19.21 -2.96 -1.53
CA GLU A 36 -19.08 -3.05 -2.97
C GLU A 36 -19.89 -4.23 -3.54
N PRO A 37 -20.34 -4.13 -4.81
CA PRO A 37 -20.96 -5.27 -5.47
C PRO A 37 -19.97 -6.42 -5.62
N ARG A 38 -20.46 -7.65 -5.55
CA ARG A 38 -19.60 -8.82 -5.74
C ARG A 38 -19.06 -8.86 -7.17
N GLY A 39 -17.80 -9.27 -7.31
CA GLY A 39 -17.11 -9.30 -8.59
C GLY A 39 -15.74 -9.96 -8.49
N LYS A 40 -15.00 -9.88 -9.58
CA LYS A 40 -13.68 -10.50 -9.67
C LYS A 40 -12.62 -9.62 -9.01
N VAL A 41 -11.88 -10.18 -8.07
CA VAL A 41 -10.84 -9.53 -7.28
C VAL A 41 -9.49 -10.17 -7.60
N LEU A 42 -8.46 -9.36 -7.78
CA LEU A 42 -7.07 -9.76 -7.74
C LEU A 42 -6.46 -9.30 -6.41
N ASP A 43 -5.96 -10.25 -5.61
CA ASP A 43 -5.17 -9.96 -4.40
C ASP A 43 -3.68 -10.12 -4.75
N VAL A 44 -2.91 -9.01 -4.76
CA VAL A 44 -1.51 -8.99 -5.21
C VAL A 44 -0.70 -7.87 -4.53
N PRO A 45 0.39 -8.20 -3.81
CA PRO A 45 0.83 -9.53 -3.43
C PRO A 45 -0.11 -10.14 -2.39
N THR A 46 -0.45 -11.42 -2.56
CA THR A 46 -1.43 -12.09 -1.68
C THR A 46 -0.82 -12.58 -0.36
N GLY A 47 0.51 -12.72 -0.29
CA GLY A 47 1.23 -13.17 0.89
C GLY A 47 0.74 -14.53 1.37
N THR A 48 0.17 -14.60 2.57
CA THR A 48 -0.35 -15.84 3.16
C THR A 48 -1.70 -16.28 2.58
N GLY A 49 -2.39 -15.45 1.79
CA GLY A 49 -3.72 -15.73 1.25
C GLY A 49 -4.88 -15.46 2.22
N ILE A 50 -4.62 -15.03 3.45
CA ILE A 50 -5.68 -14.82 4.47
C ILE A 50 -6.69 -13.77 4.00
N LEU A 51 -6.26 -12.66 3.41
CA LEU A 51 -7.17 -11.63 2.92
C LEU A 51 -8.02 -12.16 1.76
N ALA A 52 -7.38 -12.87 0.83
CA ALA A 52 -8.06 -13.53 -0.29
C ALA A 52 -9.15 -14.50 0.20
N ASP A 53 -8.86 -15.35 1.18
CA ASP A 53 -9.83 -16.29 1.74
C ASP A 53 -10.99 -15.56 2.44
N ARG A 54 -10.72 -14.48 3.18
CA ARG A 54 -11.76 -13.65 3.79
C ARG A 54 -12.69 -13.02 2.75
N LEU A 55 -12.14 -12.53 1.63
CA LEU A 55 -12.91 -11.97 0.52
C LEU A 55 -13.73 -13.05 -0.19
N ARG A 56 -13.14 -14.23 -0.43
CA ARG A 56 -13.85 -15.39 -1.01
C ARG A 56 -15.05 -15.78 -0.14
N LYS A 57 -14.87 -15.86 1.17
CA LYS A 57 -15.94 -16.14 2.14
C LYS A 57 -17.04 -15.07 2.13
N LYS A 58 -16.74 -13.87 1.66
CA LYS A 58 -17.71 -12.78 1.46
C LYS A 58 -18.39 -12.84 0.07
N GLY A 59 -18.07 -13.85 -0.75
CA GLY A 59 -18.69 -14.10 -2.05
C GLY A 59 -18.03 -13.40 -3.24
N PHE A 60 -16.79 -12.94 -3.09
CA PHE A 60 -16.00 -12.44 -4.23
C PHE A 60 -15.35 -13.61 -4.98
N ASP A 61 -15.17 -13.45 -6.29
CA ASP A 61 -14.35 -14.32 -7.13
C ASP A 61 -12.90 -13.86 -7.04
N VAL A 62 -12.07 -14.57 -6.27
CA VAL A 62 -10.73 -14.10 -5.90
C VAL A 62 -9.65 -14.87 -6.64
N SER A 63 -8.76 -14.14 -7.31
CA SER A 63 -7.50 -14.63 -7.85
C SER A 63 -6.35 -14.17 -6.95
N CYS A 64 -5.44 -15.08 -6.61
CA CYS A 64 -4.26 -14.79 -5.78
C CYS A 64 -3.03 -14.73 -6.66
N CYS A 65 -2.18 -13.72 -6.45
CA CYS A 65 -0.91 -13.58 -7.16
C CYS A 65 0.20 -13.13 -6.20
N ASP A 66 1.35 -13.74 -6.28
CA ASP A 66 2.53 -13.35 -5.51
C ASP A 66 3.82 -13.75 -6.25
N ILE A 67 4.93 -13.07 -5.95
CA ILE A 67 6.24 -13.46 -6.48
C ILE A 67 6.79 -14.72 -5.80
N ASN A 68 6.31 -15.01 -4.57
CA ASN A 68 6.81 -16.09 -3.73
C ASN A 68 5.67 -16.93 -3.15
N SER A 69 5.68 -18.23 -3.46
CA SER A 69 4.70 -19.18 -2.96
C SER A 69 4.95 -19.66 -1.52
N SER A 70 6.13 -19.40 -0.93
CA SER A 70 6.54 -19.99 0.35
C SER A 70 5.68 -19.60 1.54
N TYR A 71 4.99 -18.47 1.47
CA TYR A 71 4.12 -17.98 2.53
C TYR A 71 2.65 -18.31 2.32
N PHE A 72 2.29 -18.68 1.09
CA PHE A 72 0.89 -18.98 0.76
C PHE A 72 0.43 -20.27 1.45
N SER A 73 -0.69 -20.21 2.18
CA SER A 73 -1.11 -21.28 3.08
C SER A 73 -2.58 -21.69 2.95
N ILE A 74 -3.30 -21.14 1.98
CA ILE A 74 -4.72 -21.44 1.75
C ILE A 74 -4.83 -22.51 0.67
N SER A 75 -5.10 -23.75 1.10
CA SER A 75 -5.14 -24.92 0.18
C SER A 75 -6.22 -24.86 -0.88
N ASP A 76 -7.33 -24.17 -0.57
CA ASP A 76 -8.52 -24.11 -1.44
C ASP A 76 -8.47 -22.98 -2.47
N LEU A 77 -7.38 -22.23 -2.53
CA LEU A 77 -7.14 -21.16 -3.50
C LEU A 77 -5.88 -21.47 -4.30
N ALA A 78 -5.96 -21.29 -5.61
CA ALA A 78 -4.78 -21.36 -6.47
C ALA A 78 -3.97 -20.06 -6.37
N LEU A 79 -2.64 -20.20 -6.30
CA LEU A 79 -1.70 -19.10 -6.38
C LEU A 79 -1.08 -19.05 -7.77
N GLU A 80 -1.21 -17.91 -8.42
CA GLU A 80 -0.47 -17.60 -9.65
C GLU A 80 0.85 -16.92 -9.28
N ILE A 81 1.95 -17.31 -9.91
CA ILE A 81 3.24 -16.65 -9.71
C ILE A 81 3.36 -15.45 -10.63
N GLY A 82 3.59 -14.27 -10.05
CA GLY A 82 3.73 -13.03 -10.82
C GLY A 82 4.47 -11.96 -10.04
N ASP A 83 5.26 -11.16 -10.78
CA ASP A 83 6.05 -10.05 -10.23
C ASP A 83 5.48 -8.71 -10.70
N LEU A 84 5.04 -7.89 -9.75
CA LEU A 84 4.53 -6.53 -10.01
C LEU A 84 5.56 -5.56 -10.60
N ASN A 85 6.84 -5.91 -10.58
CA ASN A 85 7.87 -5.17 -11.32
C ASN A 85 7.76 -5.38 -12.83
N HIS A 86 7.01 -6.40 -13.25
CA HIS A 86 6.78 -6.82 -14.63
C HIS A 86 5.28 -6.90 -14.96
N SER A 87 4.96 -7.38 -16.15
CA SER A 87 3.57 -7.62 -16.54
C SER A 87 3.05 -8.90 -15.91
N LEU A 88 1.87 -8.83 -15.29
CA LEU A 88 1.22 -9.97 -14.66
C LEU A 88 0.52 -10.88 -15.70
N PRO A 89 0.39 -12.17 -15.43
CA PRO A 89 -0.14 -13.17 -16.37
C PRO A 89 -1.67 -13.14 -16.50
N TYR A 90 -2.25 -11.95 -16.54
CA TYR A 90 -3.68 -11.75 -16.69
C TYR A 90 -4.01 -10.85 -17.88
N SER A 91 -5.14 -11.11 -18.53
CA SER A 91 -5.65 -10.28 -19.62
C SER A 91 -6.08 -8.91 -19.11
N SER A 92 -5.98 -7.89 -19.97
CA SER A 92 -6.45 -6.54 -19.65
C SER A 92 -7.95 -6.53 -19.31
N THR A 93 -8.39 -5.58 -18.49
CA THR A 93 -9.81 -5.37 -18.13
C THR A 93 -10.49 -6.63 -17.55
N SER A 94 -9.77 -7.43 -16.77
CA SER A 94 -10.26 -8.70 -16.22
C SER A 94 -10.90 -8.55 -14.84
N PHE A 95 -10.49 -7.56 -14.05
CA PHE A 95 -10.85 -7.46 -12.65
C PHE A 95 -11.78 -6.27 -12.36
N ASN A 96 -12.72 -6.48 -11.43
CA ASN A 96 -13.52 -5.41 -10.86
C ASN A 96 -12.76 -4.70 -9.74
N PHE A 97 -11.92 -5.46 -9.02
CA PHE A 97 -11.12 -4.94 -7.91
C PHE A 97 -9.69 -5.49 -7.98
N ILE A 98 -8.73 -4.67 -7.60
CA ILE A 98 -7.36 -5.08 -7.31
C ILE A 98 -7.05 -4.64 -5.89
N ILE A 99 -6.50 -5.54 -5.08
CA ILE A 99 -6.12 -5.28 -3.70
C ILE A 99 -4.61 -5.47 -3.59
N CYS A 100 -3.91 -4.41 -3.16
CA CYS A 100 -2.48 -4.41 -2.96
C CYS A 100 -2.15 -3.86 -1.56
N ILE A 101 -1.98 -4.77 -0.60
CA ILE A 101 -1.81 -4.41 0.80
C ILE A 101 -0.36 -4.58 1.22
N GLU A 102 0.27 -3.44 1.63
CA GLU A 102 1.68 -3.37 2.06
C GLU A 102 2.62 -4.11 1.07
N GLY A 103 2.44 -3.83 -0.24
CA GLY A 103 3.18 -4.47 -1.31
C GLY A 103 3.96 -3.48 -2.19
N ILE A 104 3.35 -2.34 -2.52
CA ILE A 104 3.91 -1.41 -3.52
C ILE A 104 5.24 -0.78 -3.08
N GLU A 105 5.48 -0.62 -1.78
CA GLU A 105 6.71 -0.09 -1.20
C GLU A 105 7.92 -1.03 -1.30
N HIS A 106 7.66 -2.30 -1.56
CA HIS A 106 8.68 -3.34 -1.69
C HIS A 106 9.18 -3.51 -3.12
N LEU A 107 8.50 -2.91 -4.10
CA LEU A 107 8.84 -3.05 -5.50
C LEU A 107 10.05 -2.19 -5.88
N GLU A 108 10.84 -2.67 -6.81
CA GLU A 108 11.89 -1.87 -7.45
C GLU A 108 11.27 -0.82 -8.40
N ASN A 109 10.19 -1.20 -9.09
CA ASN A 109 9.45 -0.33 -10.00
C ASN A 109 7.96 -0.20 -9.61
N PRO A 110 7.61 0.56 -8.56
CA PRO A 110 6.23 0.72 -8.11
C PRO A 110 5.32 1.34 -9.18
N PHE A 111 5.87 2.10 -10.12
CA PHE A 111 5.10 2.70 -11.20
C PHE A 111 4.65 1.68 -12.24
N ASN A 112 5.39 0.57 -12.40
CA ASN A 112 4.92 -0.53 -13.21
C ASN A 112 3.67 -1.19 -12.61
N ALA A 113 3.63 -1.38 -11.29
CA ALA A 113 2.44 -1.89 -10.61
C ALA A 113 1.21 -1.01 -10.86
N VAL A 114 1.36 0.32 -10.82
CA VAL A 114 0.26 1.25 -11.13
C VAL A 114 -0.25 1.11 -12.57
N ARG A 115 0.68 0.93 -13.55
CA ARG A 115 0.29 0.66 -14.95
C ARG A 115 -0.46 -0.67 -15.08
N GLU A 116 0.03 -1.72 -14.39
CA GLU A 116 -0.62 -3.02 -14.37
C GLU A 116 -2.01 -2.95 -13.72
N PHE A 117 -2.17 -2.22 -12.63
CA PHE A 117 -3.49 -2.01 -12.03
C PHE A 117 -4.44 -1.33 -13.01
N SER A 118 -3.98 -0.29 -13.69
CA SER A 118 -4.78 0.35 -14.75
C SER A 118 -5.10 -0.60 -15.89
N ARG A 119 -4.15 -1.40 -16.36
CA ARG A 119 -4.36 -2.36 -17.44
C ARG A 119 -5.38 -3.44 -17.06
N LEU A 120 -5.26 -3.98 -15.87
CA LEU A 120 -6.05 -5.12 -15.40
C LEU A 120 -7.46 -4.77 -14.95
N LEU A 121 -7.68 -3.56 -14.44
CA LEU A 121 -9.00 -3.11 -14.00
C LEU A 121 -9.94 -2.88 -15.18
N LYS A 122 -11.19 -3.26 -15.00
CA LYS A 122 -12.30 -2.84 -15.85
C LYS A 122 -12.54 -1.34 -15.69
N PRO A 123 -13.13 -0.66 -16.68
CA PRO A 123 -13.68 0.71 -16.48
C PRO A 123 -14.61 0.75 -15.27
N GLY A 124 -14.44 1.73 -14.37
CA GLY A 124 -15.16 1.80 -13.10
C GLY A 124 -14.67 0.82 -12.03
N GLY A 125 -13.71 -0.05 -12.34
CA GLY A 125 -13.08 -0.94 -11.37
C GLY A 125 -12.18 -0.19 -10.39
N LYS A 126 -11.94 -0.75 -9.21
CA LYS A 126 -11.26 -0.07 -8.12
C LYS A 126 -9.98 -0.78 -7.68
N ALA A 127 -8.93 -0.01 -7.44
CA ALA A 127 -7.72 -0.46 -6.75
C ALA A 127 -7.77 -0.02 -5.28
N VAL A 128 -7.59 -0.97 -4.37
CA VAL A 128 -7.45 -0.74 -2.93
C VAL A 128 -6.00 -0.99 -2.57
N LEU A 129 -5.31 0.05 -2.11
CA LEU A 129 -3.89 -0.03 -1.77
C LEU A 129 -3.67 0.34 -0.31
N SER A 130 -2.71 -0.31 0.33
CA SER A 130 -2.10 0.24 1.54
C SER A 130 -0.60 0.41 1.37
N LEU A 131 -0.07 1.46 1.97
CA LEU A 131 1.36 1.79 1.92
C LEU A 131 1.75 2.64 3.13
N PRO A 132 3.05 2.71 3.48
CA PRO A 132 3.53 3.53 4.59
C PRO A 132 3.22 5.01 4.41
N ASN A 133 2.71 5.65 5.46
CA ASN A 133 2.51 7.09 5.49
C ASN A 133 3.83 7.82 5.79
N TYR A 134 4.62 8.12 4.79
CA TYR A 134 5.88 8.86 4.93
C TYR A 134 5.68 10.34 5.25
N LEU A 135 4.44 10.88 5.11
CA LEU A 135 4.14 12.29 5.31
C LEU A 135 3.62 12.60 6.71
N ASN A 136 3.49 11.63 7.61
CA ASN A 136 3.10 11.93 8.98
C ASN A 136 4.23 12.66 9.72
N ILE A 137 3.86 13.48 10.72
CA ILE A 137 4.81 14.37 11.41
C ILE A 137 5.97 13.62 12.09
N GLU A 138 5.73 12.40 12.63
CA GLU A 138 6.81 11.61 13.23
C GLU A 138 7.87 11.21 12.20
N ARG A 139 7.44 10.82 10.98
CA ARG A 139 8.37 10.43 9.92
C ARG A 139 9.10 11.63 9.32
N ARG A 140 8.43 12.78 9.22
CA ARG A 140 9.08 14.05 8.81
C ARG A 140 10.19 14.45 9.78
N LEU A 141 9.91 14.39 11.08
CA LEU A 141 10.92 14.68 12.10
C LEU A 141 12.06 13.64 12.09
N ARG A 142 11.72 12.36 11.91
CA ARG A 142 12.73 11.32 11.75
C ARG A 142 13.63 11.59 10.54
N PHE A 143 13.05 11.92 9.40
CA PHE A 143 13.79 12.26 8.20
C PHE A 143 14.70 13.46 8.42
N LEU A 144 14.19 14.52 9.07
CA LEU A 144 14.98 15.71 9.42
C LEU A 144 16.20 15.38 10.28
N ILE A 145 16.07 14.43 11.22
CA ILE A 145 17.17 14.06 12.15
C ILE A 145 18.12 13.03 11.54
N THR A 146 17.58 12.06 10.77
CA THR A 146 18.35 10.87 10.37
C THR A 146 18.58 10.76 8.87
N GLY A 147 17.94 11.59 8.04
CA GLY A 147 17.92 11.46 6.58
C GLY A 147 17.12 10.24 6.06
N LEU A 148 16.40 9.51 6.93
CA LEU A 148 15.66 8.31 6.56
C LEU A 148 14.20 8.36 7.03
N PHE A 149 13.28 8.00 6.15
CA PHE A 149 11.86 7.82 6.49
C PHE A 149 11.61 6.49 7.24
N SER A 150 12.38 5.46 6.92
CA SER A 150 12.31 4.12 7.48
C SER A 150 13.67 3.62 7.92
N LYS A 151 13.69 2.65 8.83
CA LYS A 151 14.93 1.99 9.22
C LYS A 151 15.42 1.09 8.09
N ILE A 152 16.70 1.17 7.79
CA ILE A 152 17.40 0.18 6.98
C ILE A 152 18.17 -0.72 7.97
N PRO A 153 17.89 -2.02 8.00
CA PRO A 153 18.58 -2.93 8.89
C PRO A 153 20.09 -2.92 8.64
N SER A 154 20.89 -2.92 9.71
CA SER A 154 22.34 -2.98 9.57
C SER A 154 22.78 -4.38 9.08
N PRO A 155 23.93 -4.48 8.40
CA PRO A 155 24.49 -5.77 7.95
C PRO A 155 24.60 -6.82 9.06
N LYS A 156 24.89 -6.38 10.29
CA LYS A 156 24.97 -7.28 11.46
C LYS A 156 23.63 -7.95 11.81
N LYS A 157 22.50 -7.32 11.45
CA LYS A 157 21.16 -7.86 11.72
C LYS A 157 20.64 -8.76 10.60
N TRP A 158 21.15 -8.59 9.38
CA TRP A 158 20.68 -9.30 8.19
C TRP A 158 21.56 -10.45 7.76
N GLY A 159 22.80 -10.55 8.30
CA GLY A 159 23.76 -11.56 7.89
C GLY A 159 24.31 -11.34 6.47
N SER A 160 24.89 -12.40 5.89
CA SER A 160 25.41 -12.41 4.52
C SER A 160 24.29 -12.40 3.46
N ASP A 161 23.13 -12.94 3.80
CA ASP A 161 22.03 -13.25 2.85
C ASP A 161 21.05 -12.09 2.65
N ARG A 162 21.43 -10.89 3.11
CA ARG A 162 20.59 -9.69 3.06
C ARG A 162 20.08 -9.33 1.66
N PHE A 163 20.84 -9.66 0.63
CA PHE A 163 20.47 -9.36 -0.77
C PHE A 163 19.41 -10.33 -1.31
N GLU A 164 19.34 -11.55 -0.80
CA GLU A 164 18.32 -12.52 -1.16
C GLU A 164 16.93 -12.14 -0.64
N HIS A 165 16.88 -11.22 0.34
CA HIS A 165 15.66 -10.77 0.99
C HIS A 165 15.35 -9.28 0.78
N LEU A 166 15.87 -8.67 -0.29
CA LEU A 166 15.61 -7.24 -0.60
C LEU A 166 14.11 -6.94 -0.71
N TRP A 167 13.32 -7.88 -1.19
CA TRP A 167 11.87 -7.77 -1.29
C TRP A 167 11.16 -7.60 0.07
N MET A 168 11.84 -7.85 1.20
CA MET A 168 11.33 -7.57 2.54
C MET A 168 11.55 -6.11 2.97
N LEU A 169 12.39 -5.36 2.23
CA LEU A 169 12.68 -3.96 2.55
C LEU A 169 11.68 -3.03 1.89
N HIS A 170 11.41 -1.92 2.55
CA HIS A 170 10.76 -0.79 1.90
C HIS A 170 11.79 -0.11 0.99
N LEU A 171 11.89 -0.57 -0.26
CA LEU A 171 12.86 -0.07 -1.23
C LEU A 171 12.52 1.36 -1.66
N ASN A 172 11.22 1.68 -1.73
CA ASN A 172 10.75 2.97 -2.17
C ASN A 172 10.06 3.75 -1.05
N ALA A 173 10.53 4.98 -0.82
CA ALA A 173 9.83 5.95 0.01
C ALA A 173 8.74 6.68 -0.82
N LEU A 174 7.83 5.91 -1.41
CA LEU A 174 6.77 6.43 -2.28
C LEU A 174 5.81 7.30 -1.48
N THR A 175 5.85 8.62 -1.70
CA THR A 175 4.97 9.56 -1.02
C THR A 175 3.62 9.68 -1.72
N TYR A 176 2.58 10.02 -0.96
CA TYR A 176 1.22 10.16 -1.49
C TYR A 176 1.11 11.08 -2.73
N PRO A 177 1.71 12.30 -2.78
CA PRO A 177 1.57 13.15 -3.97
C PRO A 177 2.16 12.54 -5.23
N ILE A 178 3.31 11.86 -5.11
CA ILE A 178 3.95 11.19 -6.25
C ILE A 178 3.08 10.02 -6.73
N LEU A 179 2.59 9.21 -5.80
CA LEU A 179 1.70 8.10 -6.14
C LEU A 179 0.41 8.60 -6.79
N LYS A 180 -0.21 9.66 -6.22
CA LYS A 180 -1.41 10.29 -6.77
C LYS A 180 -1.20 10.76 -8.21
N LEU A 181 -0.15 11.54 -8.45
CA LEU A 181 0.18 12.04 -9.78
C LEU A 181 0.31 10.89 -10.78
N PHE A 182 0.98 9.82 -10.39
CA PHE A 182 1.22 8.69 -11.27
C PHE A 182 -0.06 7.85 -11.51
N MET A 183 -0.88 7.67 -10.49
CA MET A 183 -2.18 7.01 -10.62
C MET A 183 -3.10 7.78 -11.55
N GLU A 184 -3.20 9.10 -11.37
CA GLU A 184 -4.01 9.98 -12.24
C GLU A 184 -3.49 9.96 -13.69
N HIS A 185 -2.17 9.95 -13.91
CA HIS A 185 -1.57 9.78 -15.23
C HIS A 185 -1.97 8.44 -15.90
N CYS A 186 -2.15 7.39 -15.10
CA CYS A 186 -2.60 6.08 -15.58
C CYS A 186 -4.15 5.93 -15.63
N GLY A 187 -4.91 7.01 -15.43
CA GLY A 187 -6.37 6.98 -15.45
C GLY A 187 -7.00 6.34 -14.20
N LEU A 188 -6.28 6.35 -13.08
CA LEU A 188 -6.75 5.88 -11.78
C LEU A 188 -6.98 7.08 -10.86
N LYS A 189 -8.23 7.48 -10.66
CA LYS A 189 -8.61 8.61 -9.80
C LYS A 189 -8.72 8.18 -8.35
N ILE A 190 -7.97 8.79 -7.44
CA ILE A 190 -8.08 8.50 -6.01
C ILE A 190 -9.40 9.08 -5.48
N ILE A 191 -10.28 8.19 -5.01
CA ILE A 191 -11.62 8.52 -4.49
C ILE A 191 -11.71 8.44 -2.96
N TYR A 192 -10.75 7.78 -2.31
CA TYR A 192 -10.72 7.65 -0.86
C TYR A 192 -9.30 7.61 -0.31
N ILE A 193 -9.11 8.28 0.84
CA ILE A 193 -7.88 8.24 1.62
C ILE A 193 -8.25 7.93 3.07
N GLY A 194 -7.83 6.78 3.55
CA GLY A 194 -7.98 6.32 4.92
C GLY A 194 -6.64 6.20 5.65
N LYS A 195 -6.71 5.84 6.92
CA LYS A 195 -5.55 5.59 7.78
C LYS A 195 -5.79 4.35 8.63
N ASP A 196 -4.70 3.67 8.99
CA ASP A 196 -4.77 2.49 9.85
C ASP A 196 -5.31 2.81 11.24
N LYS A 197 -4.76 3.82 11.90
CA LYS A 197 -5.14 4.24 13.25
C LYS A 197 -4.80 5.71 13.54
N VAL A 198 -5.38 6.21 14.63
CA VAL A 198 -5.00 7.51 15.20
C VAL A 198 -4.02 7.27 16.34
N LYS A 199 -2.80 7.80 16.20
CA LYS A 199 -1.80 7.74 17.25
C LYS A 199 -2.04 8.82 18.30
N LYS A 200 -2.55 8.46 19.48
CA LYS A 200 -2.77 9.42 20.59
C LYS A 200 -1.50 10.22 20.94
N ARG A 201 -0.32 9.58 20.86
CA ARG A 201 0.98 10.21 21.13
C ARG A 201 1.31 11.37 20.18
N MET A 202 0.80 11.36 18.95
CA MET A 202 1.06 12.44 17.99
C MET A 202 0.42 13.77 18.39
N LYS A 203 -0.51 13.79 19.34
CA LYS A 203 -1.11 15.04 19.85
C LYS A 203 -0.06 16.01 20.41
N TRP A 204 1.03 15.50 21.00
CA TRP A 204 2.14 16.31 21.50
C TRP A 204 2.91 17.05 20.39
N LEU A 205 2.79 16.60 19.15
CA LEU A 205 3.42 17.21 17.98
C LEU A 205 2.52 18.26 17.30
N LEU A 206 1.31 18.48 17.82
CA LEU A 206 0.38 19.49 17.28
C LEU A 206 0.99 20.90 17.19
N PRO A 207 1.74 21.41 18.18
CA PRO A 207 2.37 22.73 18.05
C PRO A 207 3.31 22.82 16.84
N ILE A 208 4.08 21.76 16.56
CA ILE A 208 4.96 21.70 15.39
C ILE A 208 4.13 21.68 14.09
N VAL A 209 3.07 20.89 14.05
CA VAL A 209 2.14 20.85 12.91
C VAL A 209 1.54 22.23 12.64
N TRP A 210 1.11 22.92 13.69
CA TRP A 210 0.59 24.27 13.60
C TRP A 210 1.65 25.26 13.09
N GLY A 211 2.87 25.22 13.63
CA GLY A 211 3.98 26.06 13.17
C GLY A 211 4.26 25.88 11.67
N ILE A 212 4.34 24.62 11.21
CA ILE A 212 4.53 24.30 9.78
C ILE A 212 3.39 24.88 8.94
N ARG A 213 2.14 24.67 9.35
CA ARG A 213 0.97 25.17 8.62
C ARG A 213 0.95 26.69 8.57
N CYS A 214 1.20 27.38 9.69
CA CYS A 214 1.29 28.82 9.75
C CYS A 214 2.40 29.35 8.83
N TYR A 215 3.58 28.76 8.86
CA TYR A 215 4.68 29.14 7.94
C TYR A 215 4.26 29.01 6.48
N CYS A 216 3.62 27.93 6.10
CA CYS A 216 3.17 27.70 4.73
C CYS A 216 1.99 28.61 4.31
N LEU A 217 1.28 29.28 5.25
CA LEU A 217 0.24 30.25 4.88
C LEU A 217 0.82 31.43 4.09
N PHE A 218 2.05 31.81 4.37
CA PHE A 218 2.74 32.95 3.74
C PHE A 218 3.33 32.61 2.36
N TRP A 219 3.23 31.37 1.91
CA TRP A 219 3.71 30.96 0.58
C TRP A 219 2.75 31.43 -0.52
N SER A 220 3.29 31.73 -1.71
CA SER A 220 2.48 32.04 -2.90
C SER A 220 1.55 30.86 -3.26
N LYS A 221 0.50 31.16 -4.01
CA LYS A 221 -0.44 30.13 -4.50
C LYS A 221 0.29 29.08 -5.33
N GLU A 222 1.09 29.51 -6.29
CA GLU A 222 1.93 28.67 -7.15
C GLU A 222 2.81 27.72 -6.31
N LYS A 223 3.57 28.26 -5.37
CA LYS A 223 4.42 27.44 -4.49
C LYS A 223 3.63 26.43 -3.67
N LYS A 224 2.41 26.77 -3.23
CA LYS A 224 1.52 25.80 -2.53
C LYS A 224 1.07 24.68 -3.43
N GLU A 225 0.81 24.97 -4.70
CA GLU A 225 0.44 23.99 -5.72
C GLU A 225 1.62 23.09 -6.06
N ASP A 226 2.81 23.64 -6.33
CA ASP A 226 4.03 22.89 -6.64
C ASP A 226 4.41 21.87 -5.56
N TYR A 227 4.23 22.24 -4.29
CA TYR A 227 4.50 21.35 -3.16
C TYR A 227 3.29 20.52 -2.71
N HIS A 228 2.18 20.55 -3.46
CA HIS A 228 0.94 19.83 -3.12
C HIS A 228 0.51 20.03 -1.67
N LEU A 229 0.58 21.29 -1.16
CA LEU A 229 0.36 21.56 0.27
C LEU A 229 -1.05 21.20 0.73
N ALA A 230 -2.06 21.24 -0.13
CA ALA A 230 -3.42 20.81 0.18
C ALA A 230 -3.44 19.35 0.66
N ASP A 231 -2.65 18.50 0.02
CA ASP A 231 -2.51 17.09 0.38
C ASP A 231 -1.52 16.92 1.52
N THR A 232 -0.28 17.41 1.34
CA THR A 232 0.85 17.14 2.25
C THR A 232 0.67 17.72 3.65
N LEU A 233 -0.10 18.79 3.81
CA LEU A 233 -0.45 19.39 5.10
C LEU A 233 -1.84 18.95 5.60
N SER A 234 -2.52 18.06 4.91
CA SER A 234 -3.82 17.57 5.36
C SER A 234 -3.72 16.86 6.72
N PRO A 235 -4.72 17.02 7.60
CA PRO A 235 -4.73 16.30 8.88
C PRO A 235 -4.71 14.77 8.70
N ARG A 236 -5.23 14.27 7.57
CA ARG A 236 -5.23 12.83 7.25
C ARG A 236 -3.82 12.29 7.07
N LEU A 237 -2.94 13.05 6.41
CA LEU A 237 -1.55 12.66 6.19
C LEU A 237 -0.66 13.05 7.36
N MET A 238 -0.68 14.31 7.80
CA MET A 238 0.23 14.79 8.87
C MET A 238 -0.01 14.10 10.21
N MET A 239 -1.28 13.92 10.58
CA MET A 239 -1.70 13.32 11.86
C MET A 239 -2.25 11.90 11.67
N GLY A 240 -2.06 11.32 10.50
CA GLY A 240 -2.43 9.93 10.18
C GLY A 240 -1.53 8.93 10.88
N GLY A 241 -1.93 7.66 10.85
CA GLY A 241 -1.15 6.55 11.37
C GLY A 241 0.12 6.25 10.56
N ASN A 242 0.63 5.04 10.72
CA ASN A 242 1.82 4.60 9.99
C ASN A 242 1.52 4.20 8.55
N THR A 243 0.29 3.78 8.28
CA THR A 243 -0.15 3.25 6.99
C THR A 243 -1.32 4.08 6.47
N LEU A 244 -1.29 4.40 5.20
CA LEU A 244 -2.41 4.94 4.42
C LEU A 244 -3.15 3.79 3.77
N ILE A 245 -4.46 3.95 3.61
CA ILE A 245 -5.30 3.10 2.78
C ILE A 245 -5.92 3.99 1.71
N LEU A 246 -5.70 3.65 0.47
CA LEU A 246 -6.17 4.41 -0.69
C LEU A 246 -7.15 3.57 -1.48
N VAL A 247 -8.18 4.19 -2.03
CA VAL A 247 -9.00 3.60 -3.09
C VAL A 247 -8.91 4.51 -4.30
N ALA A 248 -8.58 3.93 -5.43
CA ALA A 248 -8.62 4.60 -6.71
C ALA A 248 -9.55 3.86 -7.66
N GLU A 249 -10.29 4.61 -8.45
CA GLU A 249 -11.22 4.10 -9.44
C GLU A 249 -10.67 4.35 -10.84
N LYS A 250 -10.74 3.35 -11.71
CA LYS A 250 -10.35 3.49 -13.10
C LYS A 250 -11.40 4.30 -13.84
N GLU A 251 -10.97 5.43 -14.42
CA GLU A 251 -11.82 6.25 -15.26
C GLU A 251 -12.30 5.43 -16.47
N GLY A 252 -13.56 5.63 -16.84
CA GLY A 252 -14.09 5.09 -18.09
C GLY A 252 -13.41 5.75 -19.30
N PRO A 253 -13.58 5.18 -20.51
CA PRO A 253 -13.13 5.85 -21.72
C PRO A 253 -13.69 7.28 -21.76
N LYS A 254 -12.81 8.26 -21.95
CA LYS A 254 -13.24 9.65 -22.14
C LYS A 254 -14.12 9.67 -23.40
N ASP A 255 -15.34 10.17 -23.27
CA ASP A 255 -16.18 10.42 -24.44
C ASP A 255 -15.56 11.61 -25.20
N ASP A 256 -14.81 11.33 -26.27
CA ASP A 256 -14.14 12.33 -27.12
C ASP A 256 -15.15 13.19 -27.91
N ARG A 257 -16.41 13.22 -27.50
CA ARG A 257 -17.46 14.02 -28.11
C ARG A 257 -17.73 15.32 -27.33
N ARG A 258 -16.66 16.12 -27.08
CA ARG A 258 -16.85 17.52 -26.71
C ARG A 258 -15.85 18.41 -27.43
#